data_d5a6c3eff2c8d216a46c0242a8bd5d8c
#
_entry.id   d5a6c3eff2c8d216a46c0242a8bd5d8c
#
_cell.length_a   1.000
_cell.length_b   1.000
_cell.length_c   1.000
_cell.angle_alpha   90.00
_cell.angle_beta   90.00
_cell.angle_gamma   90.00
#
_symmetry.space_group_name_H-M   'P 1'
#
loop_
_entity.id
_entity.type
_entity.pdbx_description
1 polymer ?
#
loop_
_entity_poly.entity_id
_entity_poly.type
_entity_poly.pdbx_seq_one_letter_code
_entity_poly.pdbx_strand_id
1 'polypeptide(L)'
;MNIKITGTGSYIPDVIEKNENFYEHTFLNSDGSVINSTNEVIVEKFKAITGIGERRYVDDSLNTSDIAFYAAQRAINDASVNPEELDYIIVAHNYGDVKHNVEQSDTVPSIASRVKHLLAIKNPKCVAYDMLFGCPGWIESVIQANAFIRAGIAKKCLVIGAETLSRVVDKYDRDSMIYSDGAGAVIIEATDEDGGIIAHDTATFTLDEAHFIYFGETFNQEIDDKRRYIKMYGRKIYEFALSNVPAAMKSCLEDSGVDIKDVKKILIHQANEKMDEAIVQRFYKLYGMKMPEGIMPMTINKLGNSSVATVPTLYDMILKGELEGHSINKGDIILFSSVGAGMNINAIVYKY
;
A
#
# COMPACT_ATOMS: atom_id res chain seq x y z
N MET A 1 -4.21 27.95 6.29
CA MET A 1 -4.83 26.64 6.59
C MET A 1 -3.94 25.57 5.95
N ASN A 2 -3.33 24.74 6.75
CA ASN A 2 -2.53 23.60 6.37
C ASN A 2 -3.35 22.31 6.55
N ILE A 3 -2.98 21.25 5.89
CA ILE A 3 -3.70 19.97 5.98
C ILE A 3 -2.68 18.90 6.36
N LYS A 4 -2.86 18.36 7.56
CA LYS A 4 -1.90 17.44 8.20
C LYS A 4 -2.51 16.08 8.50
N ILE A 5 -1.63 15.10 8.56
CA ILE A 5 -1.90 13.83 9.22
C ILE A 5 -1.68 14.06 10.72
N THR A 6 -2.74 13.89 11.52
CA THR A 6 -2.75 14.17 12.95
C THR A 6 -2.77 12.90 13.80
N GLY A 7 -3.05 11.75 13.20
CA GLY A 7 -2.95 10.46 13.85
C GLY A 7 -2.75 9.34 12.85
N THR A 8 -2.07 8.29 13.32
CA THR A 8 -1.74 7.11 12.52
C THR A 8 -2.10 5.83 13.27
N GLY A 9 -2.33 4.77 12.53
CA GLY A 9 -2.56 3.44 13.10
C GLY A 9 -2.39 2.36 12.04
N SER A 10 -1.86 1.23 12.43
CA SER A 10 -1.69 0.09 11.54
C SER A 10 -2.16 -1.21 12.19
N TYR A 11 -2.53 -2.17 11.39
CA TYR A 11 -2.76 -3.54 11.81
C TYR A 11 -1.87 -4.47 10.99
N ILE A 12 -0.91 -5.08 11.68
CA ILE A 12 -0.01 -6.09 11.11
C ILE A 12 -0.51 -7.44 11.62
N PRO A 13 -0.93 -8.36 10.73
CA PRO A 13 -1.42 -9.68 11.14
C PRO A 13 -0.38 -10.51 11.88
N ASP A 14 -0.85 -11.37 12.79
CA ASP A 14 0.01 -12.17 13.67
C ASP A 14 0.54 -13.45 13.02
N VAL A 15 -0.16 -13.99 12.00
CA VAL A 15 0.26 -15.21 11.32
C VAL A 15 1.45 -14.93 10.42
N ILE A 16 2.58 -15.54 10.75
CA ILE A 16 3.82 -15.39 9.98
C ILE A 16 3.90 -16.52 8.95
N GLU A 17 3.83 -16.15 7.67
CA GLU A 17 4.04 -17.08 6.56
C GLU A 17 5.48 -16.96 6.07
N LYS A 18 6.30 -17.98 6.37
CA LYS A 18 7.72 -18.00 6.02
C LYS A 18 7.95 -18.58 4.63
N ASN A 19 9.10 -18.23 4.05
CA ASN A 19 9.50 -18.76 2.75
C ASN A 19 9.58 -20.29 2.72
N GLU A 20 10.00 -20.92 3.81
CA GLU A 20 10.11 -22.37 3.94
C GLU A 20 8.76 -23.09 3.78
N ASN A 21 7.65 -22.44 4.11
CA ASN A 21 6.30 -23.00 3.97
C ASN A 21 5.91 -23.24 2.48
N PHE A 22 6.61 -22.61 1.55
CA PHE A 22 6.38 -22.75 0.11
C PHE A 22 7.19 -23.90 -0.52
N TYR A 23 8.02 -24.61 0.24
CA TYR A 23 8.80 -25.75 -0.29
C TYR A 23 7.92 -26.92 -0.77
N GLU A 24 6.75 -27.09 -0.16
CA GLU A 24 5.78 -28.13 -0.53
C GLU A 24 4.79 -27.70 -1.64
N HIS A 25 4.91 -26.47 -2.16
CA HIS A 25 4.04 -25.99 -3.23
C HIS A 25 4.40 -26.62 -4.57
N THR A 26 3.45 -26.62 -5.51
CA THR A 26 3.68 -26.96 -6.92
C THR A 26 3.65 -25.67 -7.73
N PHE A 27 4.81 -25.12 -8.07
CA PHE A 27 4.86 -23.92 -8.88
C PHE A 27 4.84 -24.24 -10.38
N LEU A 28 3.97 -23.54 -11.09
CA LEU A 28 3.75 -23.68 -12.53
C LEU A 28 4.09 -22.38 -13.26
N ASN A 29 4.44 -22.51 -14.53
CA ASN A 29 4.48 -21.40 -15.47
C ASN A 29 3.05 -21.02 -15.89
N SER A 30 2.88 -19.86 -16.51
CA SER A 30 1.57 -19.37 -16.96
C SER A 30 0.89 -20.23 -18.03
N ASP A 31 1.62 -21.13 -18.67
CA ASP A 31 1.11 -22.14 -19.64
C ASP A 31 0.74 -23.47 -18.97
N GLY A 32 0.81 -23.56 -17.64
CA GLY A 32 0.52 -24.76 -16.85
C GLY A 32 1.68 -25.75 -16.75
N SER A 33 2.81 -25.51 -17.42
CA SER A 33 3.98 -26.39 -17.32
C SER A 33 4.70 -26.22 -15.98
N VAL A 34 5.28 -27.32 -15.46
CA VAL A 34 6.07 -27.30 -14.22
C VAL A 34 7.35 -26.47 -14.41
N ILE A 35 7.68 -25.64 -13.42
CA ILE A 35 8.94 -24.90 -13.41
C ILE A 35 10.09 -25.89 -13.22
N ASN A 36 11.03 -25.94 -14.16
CA ASN A 36 12.16 -26.86 -14.13
C ASN A 36 13.23 -26.40 -13.09
N SER A 37 12.86 -26.47 -11.81
CA SER A 37 13.75 -26.16 -10.68
C SER A 37 13.13 -26.74 -9.40
N THR A 38 13.94 -26.99 -8.36
CA THR A 38 13.36 -27.36 -7.06
C THR A 38 12.77 -26.13 -6.38
N ASN A 39 11.81 -26.34 -5.48
CA ASN A 39 11.13 -25.24 -4.79
C ASN A 39 12.09 -24.43 -3.90
N GLU A 40 13.06 -25.09 -3.27
CA GLU A 40 14.10 -24.39 -2.49
C GLU A 40 14.86 -23.40 -3.37
N VAL A 41 15.25 -23.79 -4.58
CA VAL A 41 15.93 -22.90 -5.53
C VAL A 41 15.03 -21.77 -6.02
N ILE A 42 13.73 -22.05 -6.25
CA ILE A 42 12.74 -21.02 -6.64
C ILE A 42 12.60 -20.01 -5.53
N VAL A 43 12.41 -20.47 -4.29
CA VAL A 43 12.21 -19.62 -3.10
C VAL A 43 13.46 -18.80 -2.75
N GLU A 44 14.65 -19.38 -2.86
CA GLU A 44 15.91 -18.65 -2.66
C GLU A 44 16.12 -17.56 -3.71
N LYS A 45 15.86 -17.85 -4.98
CA LYS A 45 15.91 -16.85 -6.05
C LYS A 45 14.89 -15.75 -5.84
N PHE A 46 13.67 -16.11 -5.42
CA PHE A 46 12.63 -15.16 -5.07
C PHE A 46 13.10 -14.21 -3.97
N LYS A 47 13.60 -14.74 -2.85
CA LYS A 47 14.15 -13.93 -1.75
C LYS A 47 15.30 -13.03 -2.21
N ALA A 48 16.23 -13.58 -3.01
CA ALA A 48 17.37 -12.82 -3.53
C ALA A 48 16.96 -11.65 -4.45
N ILE A 49 15.79 -11.70 -5.09
CA ILE A 49 15.27 -10.64 -5.97
C ILE A 49 14.39 -9.67 -5.19
N THR A 50 13.47 -10.18 -4.39
CA THR A 50 12.42 -9.38 -3.74
C THR A 50 12.80 -8.84 -2.36
N GLY A 51 13.79 -9.47 -1.70
CA GLY A 51 14.12 -9.21 -0.30
C GLY A 51 13.17 -9.89 0.70
N ILE A 52 12.05 -10.48 0.26
CA ILE A 52 11.00 -11.03 1.13
C ILE A 52 11.47 -12.34 1.75
N GLY A 53 11.59 -12.37 3.08
CA GLY A 53 11.87 -13.57 3.86
C GLY A 53 10.63 -14.20 4.47
N GLU A 54 9.66 -13.36 4.85
CA GLU A 54 8.37 -13.74 5.41
C GLU A 54 7.30 -12.69 5.06
N ARG A 55 6.04 -13.01 5.27
CA ARG A 55 4.91 -12.11 5.10
C ARG A 55 3.89 -12.36 6.21
N ARG A 56 2.86 -11.54 6.27
CA ARG A 56 1.84 -11.58 7.31
C ARG A 56 0.50 -11.94 6.70
N TYR A 57 -0.16 -12.95 7.24
CA TYR A 57 -1.50 -13.36 6.83
C TYR A 57 -2.48 -13.18 7.98
N VAL A 58 -3.68 -12.77 7.66
CA VAL A 58 -4.75 -12.67 8.66
C VAL A 58 -5.22 -14.05 9.10
N ASP A 59 -5.69 -14.14 10.33
CA ASP A 59 -6.44 -15.30 10.81
C ASP A 59 -7.68 -15.54 9.92
N ASP A 60 -8.10 -16.79 9.81
CA ASP A 60 -9.22 -17.20 8.96
C ASP A 60 -10.54 -16.52 9.31
N SER A 61 -10.72 -16.08 10.55
CA SER A 61 -11.91 -15.37 11.04
C SER A 61 -11.98 -13.91 10.64
N LEU A 62 -10.85 -13.28 10.23
CA LEU A 62 -10.77 -11.86 9.89
C LEU A 62 -10.87 -11.62 8.40
N ASN A 63 -11.47 -10.49 8.03
CA ASN A 63 -11.59 -9.99 6.67
C ASN A 63 -10.94 -8.61 6.54
N THR A 64 -10.91 -8.07 5.33
CA THR A 64 -10.38 -6.73 5.04
C THR A 64 -11.05 -5.64 5.88
N SER A 65 -12.38 -5.71 6.05
CA SER A 65 -13.12 -4.73 6.86
C SER A 65 -12.75 -4.78 8.34
N ASP A 66 -12.45 -5.97 8.89
CA ASP A 66 -12.07 -6.14 10.30
C ASP A 66 -10.69 -5.50 10.57
N ILE A 67 -9.70 -5.81 9.74
CA ILE A 67 -8.36 -5.24 9.90
C ILE A 67 -8.31 -3.74 9.60
N ALA A 68 -9.13 -3.27 8.65
CA ALA A 68 -9.34 -1.85 8.39
C ALA A 68 -9.91 -1.13 9.63
N PHE A 69 -10.89 -1.75 10.31
CA PHE A 69 -11.43 -1.23 11.56
C PHE A 69 -10.38 -1.14 12.67
N TYR A 70 -9.52 -2.16 12.85
CA TYR A 70 -8.48 -2.11 13.87
C TYR A 70 -7.45 -1.00 13.61
N ALA A 71 -7.02 -0.82 12.36
CA ALA A 71 -6.13 0.28 11.99
C ALA A 71 -6.81 1.64 12.20
N ALA A 72 -8.07 1.78 11.79
CA ALA A 72 -8.88 2.98 11.99
C ALA A 72 -9.00 3.37 13.46
N GLN A 73 -9.33 2.41 14.33
CA GLN A 73 -9.46 2.65 15.78
C GLN A 73 -8.15 3.16 16.38
N ARG A 74 -7.00 2.60 15.96
CA ARG A 74 -5.67 3.05 16.39
C ARG A 74 -5.39 4.48 15.94
N ALA A 75 -5.67 4.82 14.67
CA ALA A 75 -5.48 6.17 14.14
C ALA A 75 -6.37 7.21 14.83
N ILE A 76 -7.64 6.88 15.09
CA ILE A 76 -8.56 7.74 15.83
C ILE A 76 -8.10 7.99 17.26
N ASN A 77 -7.62 6.94 17.94
CA ASN A 77 -7.09 7.06 19.30
C ASN A 77 -5.81 7.90 19.34
N ASP A 78 -4.90 7.71 18.38
CA ASP A 78 -3.65 8.45 18.26
C ASP A 78 -3.91 9.96 18.04
N ALA A 79 -4.85 10.29 17.15
CA ALA A 79 -5.28 11.66 16.90
C ALA A 79 -6.13 12.26 18.07
N SER A 80 -6.59 11.43 19.01
CA SER A 80 -7.56 11.84 20.06
C SER A 80 -8.82 12.50 19.48
N VAL A 81 -9.29 12.03 18.33
CA VAL A 81 -10.46 12.57 17.62
C VAL A 81 -11.74 11.84 18.07
N ASN A 82 -12.83 12.60 18.24
CA ASN A 82 -14.15 12.00 18.38
C ASN A 82 -14.62 11.47 17.02
N PRO A 83 -14.91 10.16 16.87
CA PRO A 83 -15.35 9.59 15.59
C PRO A 83 -16.60 10.26 15.00
N GLU A 84 -17.46 10.83 15.83
CA GLU A 84 -18.66 11.56 15.40
C GLU A 84 -18.36 12.88 14.67
N GLU A 85 -17.10 13.37 14.73
CA GLU A 85 -16.66 14.57 14.04
C GLU A 85 -16.03 14.29 12.67
N LEU A 86 -15.92 13.02 12.27
CA LEU A 86 -15.44 12.66 10.94
C LEU A 86 -16.47 13.05 9.88
N ASP A 87 -15.99 13.68 8.80
CA ASP A 87 -16.80 14.00 7.63
C ASP A 87 -16.75 12.88 6.58
N TYR A 88 -15.58 12.24 6.42
CA TYR A 88 -15.39 11.16 5.47
C TYR A 88 -14.57 10.00 6.04
N ILE A 89 -14.94 8.80 5.62
CA ILE A 89 -14.16 7.57 5.74
C ILE A 89 -13.92 7.06 4.34
N ILE A 90 -12.64 6.99 3.92
CA ILE A 90 -12.23 6.51 2.60
C ILE A 90 -11.36 5.28 2.81
N VAL A 91 -11.77 4.13 2.27
CA VAL A 91 -11.01 2.89 2.37
C VAL A 91 -10.49 2.49 1.00
N ALA A 92 -9.17 2.50 0.86
CA ALA A 92 -8.51 1.96 -0.31
C ALA A 92 -8.32 0.45 -0.16
N HIS A 93 -8.72 -0.31 -1.18
CA HIS A 93 -8.54 -1.75 -1.30
C HIS A 93 -8.69 -2.17 -2.77
N ASN A 94 -8.42 -3.42 -3.11
CA ASN A 94 -8.61 -3.91 -4.48
C ASN A 94 -9.70 -4.99 -4.58
N TYR A 95 -9.95 -5.77 -3.53
CA TYR A 95 -10.79 -6.95 -3.61
C TYR A 95 -11.97 -6.97 -2.63
N GLY A 96 -12.08 -6.03 -1.70
CA GLY A 96 -13.12 -6.05 -0.68
C GLY A 96 -12.90 -7.14 0.37
N ASP A 97 -13.98 -7.62 1.00
CA ASP A 97 -13.93 -8.78 1.87
C ASP A 97 -13.95 -10.06 1.06
N VAL A 98 -12.95 -10.91 1.27
CA VAL A 98 -12.91 -12.28 0.75
C VAL A 98 -12.80 -13.21 1.94
N LYS A 99 -13.90 -13.86 2.32
CA LYS A 99 -13.93 -14.79 3.45
C LYS A 99 -13.03 -15.99 3.17
N HIS A 100 -12.45 -16.54 4.23
CA HIS A 100 -11.68 -17.77 4.10
C HIS A 100 -12.52 -18.87 3.45
N ASN A 101 -11.93 -19.58 2.47
CA ASN A 101 -12.60 -20.61 1.67
C ASN A 101 -13.86 -20.18 0.88
N VAL A 102 -14.06 -18.89 0.68
CA VAL A 102 -15.10 -18.36 -0.20
C VAL A 102 -14.47 -17.82 -1.47
N GLU A 103 -15.09 -18.09 -2.61
CA GLU A 103 -14.53 -17.75 -3.94
C GLU A 103 -14.86 -16.32 -4.38
N GLN A 104 -15.84 -15.69 -3.73
CA GLN A 104 -16.38 -14.41 -4.15
C GLN A 104 -15.96 -13.28 -3.23
N SER A 105 -15.56 -12.17 -3.84
CA SER A 105 -15.39 -10.89 -3.18
C SER A 105 -16.75 -10.31 -2.76
N ASP A 106 -16.80 -9.67 -1.59
CA ASP A 106 -17.98 -9.01 -1.04
C ASP A 106 -17.69 -7.52 -0.80
N THR A 107 -18.31 -6.67 -1.61
CA THR A 107 -18.17 -5.20 -1.58
C THR A 107 -19.49 -4.49 -1.33
N VAL A 108 -20.54 -5.22 -0.92
CA VAL A 108 -21.88 -4.66 -0.65
C VAL A 108 -22.35 -5.07 0.75
N PRO A 109 -22.40 -4.10 1.71
CA PRO A 109 -22.00 -2.68 1.60
C PRO A 109 -20.48 -2.51 1.42
N SER A 110 -20.04 -1.30 1.04
CA SER A 110 -18.63 -0.95 0.91
C SER A 110 -17.83 -1.26 2.18
N ILE A 111 -16.52 -1.51 2.04
CA ILE A 111 -15.62 -1.74 3.19
C ILE A 111 -15.66 -0.52 4.14
N ALA A 112 -15.64 0.69 3.60
CA ALA A 112 -15.77 1.91 4.40
C ALA A 112 -17.08 1.99 5.21
N SER A 113 -18.21 1.52 4.64
CA SER A 113 -19.49 1.45 5.36
C SER A 113 -19.44 0.42 6.49
N ARG A 114 -18.77 -0.72 6.29
CA ARG A 114 -18.54 -1.73 7.33
C ARG A 114 -17.67 -1.18 8.46
N VAL A 115 -16.59 -0.47 8.13
CA VAL A 115 -15.72 0.19 9.12
C VAL A 115 -16.51 1.24 9.91
N LYS A 116 -17.32 2.08 9.25
CA LYS A 116 -18.19 3.04 9.92
C LYS A 116 -19.15 2.37 10.90
N HIS A 117 -19.75 1.25 10.50
CA HIS A 117 -20.64 0.46 11.36
C HIS A 117 -19.89 -0.09 12.59
N LEU A 118 -18.71 -0.69 12.40
CA LEU A 118 -17.87 -1.23 13.47
C LEU A 118 -17.38 -0.14 14.45
N LEU A 119 -17.12 1.07 13.95
CA LEU A 119 -16.78 2.25 14.76
C LEU A 119 -18.02 2.82 15.49
N ALA A 120 -19.23 2.30 15.25
CA ALA A 120 -20.49 2.74 15.83
C ALA A 120 -20.81 4.23 15.62
N ILE A 121 -20.33 4.83 14.52
CA ILE A 121 -20.56 6.24 14.20
C ILE A 121 -22.01 6.46 13.82
N LYS A 122 -22.70 7.31 14.58
CA LYS A 122 -24.13 7.62 14.41
C LYS A 122 -24.36 8.77 13.43
N ASN A 123 -23.36 9.65 13.25
CA ASN A 123 -23.48 10.80 12.38
C ASN A 123 -23.74 10.36 10.91
N PRO A 124 -24.94 10.60 10.33
CA PRO A 124 -25.25 10.21 8.96
C PRO A 124 -24.47 11.04 7.93
N LYS A 125 -23.93 12.20 8.33
CA LYS A 125 -23.15 13.08 7.46
C LYS A 125 -21.69 12.64 7.34
N CYS A 126 -21.22 11.71 8.16
CA CYS A 126 -19.94 11.03 7.94
C CYS A 126 -20.11 10.07 6.76
N VAL A 127 -19.67 10.49 5.58
CA VAL A 127 -19.80 9.73 4.33
C VAL A 127 -18.71 8.66 4.23
N ALA A 128 -19.09 7.44 3.86
CA ALA A 128 -18.17 6.31 3.78
C ALA A 128 -18.20 5.66 2.39
N TYR A 129 -17.05 5.56 1.71
CA TYR A 129 -16.93 4.94 0.40
C TYR A 129 -15.53 4.37 0.16
N ASP A 130 -15.43 3.48 -0.82
CA ASP A 130 -14.21 2.76 -1.16
C ASP A 130 -13.49 3.40 -2.36
N MET A 131 -12.15 3.28 -2.36
CA MET A 131 -11.25 3.73 -3.41
C MET A 131 -10.56 2.53 -4.08
N LEU A 132 -10.84 2.30 -5.35
CA LEU A 132 -10.17 1.29 -6.17
C LEU A 132 -9.14 1.96 -7.07
N PHE A 133 -7.85 1.87 -6.72
CA PHE A 133 -6.78 2.56 -7.44
C PHE A 133 -5.46 1.76 -7.48
N GLY A 134 -5.51 0.45 -7.29
CA GLY A 134 -4.31 -0.38 -7.13
C GLY A 134 -3.54 -0.06 -5.85
N CYS A 135 -2.27 -0.46 -5.77
CA CYS A 135 -1.43 -0.18 -4.60
C CYS A 135 -1.31 1.31 -4.22
N PRO A 136 -1.38 2.28 -5.16
CA PRO A 136 -1.42 3.71 -4.86
C PRO A 136 -2.71 4.21 -4.19
N GLY A 137 -3.73 3.37 -4.03
CA GLY A 137 -5.06 3.78 -3.57
C GLY A 137 -5.09 4.54 -2.25
N TRP A 138 -4.22 4.19 -1.29
CA TRP A 138 -4.14 4.95 -0.05
C TRP A 138 -3.63 6.38 -0.27
N ILE A 139 -2.56 6.56 -1.08
CA ILE A 139 -2.01 7.89 -1.41
C ILE A 139 -3.06 8.71 -2.19
N GLU A 140 -3.76 8.11 -3.15
CA GLU A 140 -4.86 8.78 -3.88
C GLU A 140 -5.98 9.21 -2.93
N SER A 141 -6.32 8.37 -1.95
CA SER A 141 -7.31 8.71 -0.93
C SER A 141 -6.87 9.89 -0.04
N VAL A 142 -5.58 9.98 0.28
CA VAL A 142 -4.97 11.13 0.97
C VAL A 142 -5.08 12.39 0.12
N ILE A 143 -4.77 12.31 -1.18
CA ILE A 143 -4.90 13.43 -2.14
C ILE A 143 -6.36 13.89 -2.22
N GLN A 144 -7.31 12.96 -2.28
CA GLN A 144 -8.73 13.29 -2.34
C GLN A 144 -9.25 13.91 -1.04
N ALA A 145 -8.85 13.39 0.12
CA ALA A 145 -9.16 13.99 1.42
C ALA A 145 -8.62 15.42 1.53
N ASN A 146 -7.36 15.65 1.09
CA ASN A 146 -6.76 16.98 1.00
C ASN A 146 -7.59 17.92 0.10
N ALA A 147 -8.04 17.44 -1.06
CA ALA A 147 -8.88 18.24 -1.96
C ALA A 147 -10.23 18.59 -1.31
N PHE A 148 -10.88 17.67 -0.64
CA PHE A 148 -12.15 17.93 0.07
C PHE A 148 -11.98 18.96 1.19
N ILE A 149 -10.91 18.88 1.96
CA ILE A 149 -10.66 19.83 3.04
C ILE A 149 -10.33 21.22 2.45
N ARG A 150 -9.50 21.31 1.41
CA ARG A 150 -9.20 22.59 0.72
C ARG A 150 -10.45 23.23 0.11
N ALA A 151 -11.37 22.44 -0.42
CA ALA A 151 -12.62 22.91 -0.97
C ALA A 151 -13.68 23.27 0.10
N GLY A 152 -13.39 23.06 1.38
CA GLY A 152 -14.34 23.31 2.48
C GLY A 152 -15.49 22.31 2.56
N ILE A 153 -15.39 21.17 1.86
CA ILE A 153 -16.35 20.06 1.87
C ILE A 153 -16.21 19.24 3.15
N ALA A 154 -14.99 19.08 3.63
CA ALA A 154 -14.66 18.34 4.85
C ALA A 154 -13.73 19.15 5.76
N LYS A 155 -13.65 18.75 7.03
CA LYS A 155 -12.65 19.23 8.00
C LYS A 155 -11.77 18.10 8.50
N LYS A 156 -12.32 16.90 8.64
CA LYS A 156 -11.65 15.70 9.14
C LYS A 156 -12.02 14.50 8.29
N CYS A 157 -10.99 13.78 7.83
CA CYS A 157 -11.14 12.55 7.07
C CYS A 157 -10.35 11.42 7.72
N LEU A 158 -10.93 10.23 7.76
CA LEU A 158 -10.23 8.99 8.06
C LEU A 158 -9.91 8.31 6.73
N VAL A 159 -8.63 8.07 6.45
CA VAL A 159 -8.15 7.41 5.25
C VAL A 159 -7.46 6.11 5.61
N ILE A 160 -7.90 5.01 5.02
CA ILE A 160 -7.45 3.65 5.33
C ILE A 160 -6.98 2.96 4.06
N GLY A 161 -5.88 2.22 4.12
CA GLY A 161 -5.49 1.24 3.13
C GLY A 161 -5.52 -0.14 3.78
N ALA A 162 -6.27 -1.09 3.24
CA ALA A 162 -6.42 -2.42 3.81
C ALA A 162 -6.55 -3.51 2.75
N GLU A 163 -5.87 -4.64 2.96
CA GLU A 163 -5.90 -5.78 2.05
C GLU A 163 -5.77 -7.11 2.78
N THR A 164 -6.47 -8.12 2.27
CA THR A 164 -6.28 -9.53 2.60
C THR A 164 -5.89 -10.30 1.35
N LEU A 165 -4.71 -9.99 0.79
CA LEU A 165 -4.24 -10.55 -0.48
C LEU A 165 -3.98 -12.05 -0.43
N SER A 166 -3.71 -12.61 0.76
CA SER A 166 -3.60 -14.05 0.98
C SER A 166 -4.82 -14.84 0.48
N ARG A 167 -5.99 -14.17 0.37
CA ARG A 167 -7.26 -14.76 -0.06
C ARG A 167 -7.42 -14.83 -1.57
N VAL A 168 -6.60 -14.08 -2.33
CA VAL A 168 -6.74 -13.92 -3.79
C VAL A 168 -5.47 -14.29 -4.56
N VAL A 169 -4.55 -15.02 -3.92
CA VAL A 169 -3.33 -15.53 -4.56
C VAL A 169 -3.52 -16.94 -5.10
N ASP A 170 -2.92 -17.21 -6.24
CA ASP A 170 -2.86 -18.56 -6.82
C ASP A 170 -1.67 -19.32 -6.22
N LYS A 171 -1.93 -20.40 -5.50
CA LYS A 171 -0.88 -21.23 -4.88
C LYS A 171 0.06 -21.90 -5.88
N TYR A 172 -0.32 -21.96 -7.15
CA TYR A 172 0.51 -22.49 -8.22
C TYR A 172 1.39 -21.44 -8.89
N ASP A 173 1.18 -20.18 -8.59
CA ASP A 173 1.98 -19.06 -9.07
C ASP A 173 3.05 -18.70 -8.05
N ARG A 174 4.33 -18.77 -8.41
CA ARG A 174 5.42 -18.38 -7.52
C ARG A 174 5.34 -16.90 -7.06
N ASP A 175 4.72 -16.04 -7.87
CA ASP A 175 4.54 -14.63 -7.53
C ASP A 175 3.54 -14.44 -6.36
N SER A 176 2.77 -15.50 -5.99
CA SER A 176 1.95 -15.53 -4.78
C SER A 176 2.75 -15.21 -3.50
N MET A 177 4.03 -15.59 -3.48
CA MET A 177 4.93 -15.34 -2.36
C MET A 177 5.20 -13.85 -2.07
N ILE A 178 4.89 -12.95 -3.01
CA ILE A 178 5.06 -11.50 -2.83
C ILE A 178 4.06 -10.95 -1.83
N TYR A 179 2.81 -11.43 -1.89
CA TYR A 179 1.66 -10.78 -1.29
C TYR A 179 1.49 -11.09 0.19
N SER A 180 1.02 -10.07 0.91
CA SER A 180 0.79 -10.06 2.34
C SER A 180 -0.53 -9.38 2.64
N ASP A 181 -1.01 -9.55 3.87
CA ASP A 181 -2.18 -8.86 4.41
C ASP A 181 -1.76 -7.73 5.33
N GLY A 182 -2.63 -6.75 5.53
CA GLY A 182 -2.39 -5.66 6.45
C GLY A 182 -3.34 -4.49 6.26
N ALA A 183 -3.33 -3.58 7.23
CA ALA A 183 -4.04 -2.32 7.15
C ALA A 183 -3.23 -1.19 7.78
N GLY A 184 -3.33 0.01 7.19
CA GLY A 184 -2.80 1.25 7.75
C GLY A 184 -3.81 2.37 7.57
N ALA A 185 -3.91 3.25 8.57
CA ALA A 185 -4.91 4.31 8.61
C ALA A 185 -4.31 5.62 9.10
N VAL A 186 -4.87 6.73 8.64
CA VAL A 186 -4.51 8.08 9.11
C VAL A 186 -5.74 8.94 9.29
N ILE A 187 -5.67 9.87 10.24
CA ILE A 187 -6.57 11.02 10.34
C ILE A 187 -5.93 12.20 9.63
N ILE A 188 -6.70 12.86 8.77
CA ILE A 188 -6.28 14.05 8.03
C ILE A 188 -7.23 15.19 8.40
N GLU A 189 -6.67 16.32 8.84
CA GLU A 189 -7.45 17.50 9.24
C GLU A 189 -6.80 18.82 8.83
N ALA A 190 -7.67 19.84 8.74
CA ALA A 190 -7.23 21.21 8.62
C ALA A 190 -6.63 21.71 9.95
N THR A 191 -5.51 22.41 9.89
CA THR A 191 -4.81 22.95 11.05
C THR A 191 -4.16 24.30 10.73
N ASP A 192 -3.89 25.09 11.77
CA ASP A 192 -3.08 26.29 11.67
C ASP A 192 -1.58 26.03 11.97
N GLU A 193 -1.25 24.79 12.37
CA GLU A 193 0.15 24.38 12.54
C GLU A 193 0.91 24.41 11.22
N ASP A 194 2.21 24.72 11.28
CA ASP A 194 3.10 24.64 10.11
C ASP A 194 3.29 23.20 9.64
N GLY A 195 3.39 23.02 8.32
CA GLY A 195 3.59 21.75 7.66
C GLY A 195 2.34 21.21 6.94
N GLY A 196 2.29 19.90 6.70
CA GLY A 196 1.22 19.24 5.98
C GLY A 196 1.57 18.93 4.52
N ILE A 197 0.54 18.64 3.73
CA ILE A 197 0.68 18.30 2.30
C ILE A 197 1.05 19.56 1.51
N ILE A 198 2.26 19.56 0.91
CA ILE A 198 2.80 20.67 0.13
C ILE A 198 2.42 20.54 -1.32
N ALA A 199 2.67 19.36 -1.93
CA ALA A 199 2.39 19.08 -3.33
C ALA A 199 2.03 17.60 -3.51
N HIS A 200 1.39 17.28 -4.63
CA HIS A 200 1.10 15.90 -5.02
C HIS A 200 1.13 15.78 -6.54
N ASP A 201 1.41 14.56 -7.00
CA ASP A 201 1.34 14.17 -8.41
C ASP A 201 0.59 12.84 -8.51
N THR A 202 -0.23 12.68 -9.54
CA THR A 202 -0.97 11.43 -9.80
C THR A 202 -1.09 11.21 -11.31
N ALA A 203 -0.92 9.97 -11.74
CA ALA A 203 -0.99 9.58 -13.14
C ALA A 203 -1.54 8.16 -13.31
N THR A 204 -2.25 7.93 -14.40
CA THR A 204 -2.77 6.63 -14.81
C THR A 204 -2.34 6.33 -16.24
N PHE A 205 -1.63 5.22 -16.44
CA PHE A 205 -1.13 4.75 -17.74
C PHE A 205 -1.93 3.51 -18.15
N THR A 206 -2.72 3.64 -19.22
CA THR A 206 -3.68 2.61 -19.63
C THR A 206 -3.57 2.16 -21.08
N LEU A 207 -2.78 2.84 -21.90
CA LEU A 207 -2.76 2.57 -23.33
C LEU A 207 -2.26 1.14 -23.62
N ASP A 208 -1.11 0.77 -23.03
CA ASP A 208 -0.50 -0.55 -23.18
C ASP A 208 -0.36 -1.28 -21.82
N GLU A 209 -0.54 -0.57 -20.71
CA GLU A 209 -0.17 -0.97 -19.37
C GLU A 209 -1.35 -1.43 -18.49
N ALA A 210 -2.59 -1.15 -18.90
CA ALA A 210 -3.80 -1.39 -18.09
C ALA A 210 -3.87 -2.77 -17.45
N HIS A 211 -3.37 -3.79 -18.13
CA HIS A 211 -3.41 -5.18 -17.70
C HIS A 211 -2.04 -5.76 -17.28
N PHE A 212 -1.08 -4.92 -16.88
CA PHE A 212 0.20 -5.43 -16.35
C PHE A 212 0.02 -6.15 -15.02
N ILE A 213 -0.96 -5.71 -14.23
CA ILE A 213 -1.49 -6.42 -13.05
C ILE A 213 -2.98 -6.64 -13.32
N TYR A 214 -3.44 -7.87 -13.20
CA TYR A 214 -4.80 -8.25 -13.59
C TYR A 214 -5.34 -9.40 -12.72
N PHE A 215 -6.62 -9.69 -12.87
CA PHE A 215 -7.30 -10.78 -12.18
C PHE A 215 -7.53 -11.92 -13.15
N GLY A 216 -6.77 -13.01 -13.00
CA GLY A 216 -6.69 -14.11 -13.95
C GLY A 216 -6.98 -15.48 -13.37
N GLU A 217 -6.97 -16.51 -14.22
CA GLU A 217 -7.20 -17.90 -13.85
C GLU A 217 -5.99 -18.51 -13.14
N THR A 218 -6.22 -19.64 -12.44
CA THR A 218 -5.11 -20.43 -11.88
C THR A 218 -4.17 -20.92 -12.99
N PHE A 219 -2.87 -21.04 -12.67
CA PHE A 219 -1.91 -21.68 -13.59
C PHE A 219 -2.07 -23.19 -13.67
N ASN A 220 -2.79 -23.81 -12.73
CA ASN A 220 -3.08 -25.24 -12.81
C ASN A 220 -4.31 -25.50 -13.70
N GLN A 221 -4.07 -25.84 -14.96
CA GLN A 221 -5.10 -26.11 -15.94
C GLN A 221 -5.78 -27.50 -15.77
N GLU A 222 -5.26 -28.33 -14.87
CA GLU A 222 -5.81 -29.68 -14.64
C GLU A 222 -6.97 -29.69 -13.64
N ILE A 223 -7.19 -28.57 -12.91
CA ILE A 223 -8.27 -28.43 -11.92
C ILE A 223 -9.39 -27.54 -12.46
N ASP A 224 -10.65 -27.87 -12.12
CA ASP A 224 -11.80 -27.04 -12.44
C ASP A 224 -11.99 -25.97 -11.34
N ASP A 225 -11.09 -24.99 -11.32
CA ASP A 225 -11.14 -23.86 -10.39
C ASP A 225 -11.64 -22.60 -11.11
N LYS A 226 -12.81 -22.10 -10.72
CA LYS A 226 -13.44 -20.92 -11.32
C LYS A 226 -13.00 -19.62 -10.67
N ARG A 227 -12.20 -19.68 -9.61
CA ARG A 227 -11.68 -18.50 -8.93
C ARG A 227 -10.78 -17.71 -9.85
N ARG A 228 -10.73 -16.41 -9.57
CA ARG A 228 -9.78 -15.49 -10.18
C ARG A 228 -8.79 -15.04 -9.14
N TYR A 229 -7.55 -14.85 -9.56
CA TYR A 229 -6.41 -14.58 -8.71
C TYR A 229 -5.65 -13.36 -9.21
N ILE A 230 -5.01 -12.63 -8.30
CA ILE A 230 -4.09 -11.57 -8.69
C ILE A 230 -2.94 -12.17 -9.50
N LYS A 231 -2.69 -11.58 -10.67
CA LYS A 231 -1.63 -11.96 -11.62
C LYS A 231 -0.89 -10.74 -12.07
N MET A 232 0.38 -10.91 -12.48
CA MET A 232 1.17 -9.80 -12.99
C MET A 232 2.20 -10.23 -14.04
N TYR A 233 2.55 -9.29 -14.89
CA TYR A 233 3.70 -9.39 -15.80
C TYR A 233 4.91 -8.72 -15.13
N GLY A 234 5.55 -9.40 -14.18
CA GLY A 234 6.57 -8.82 -13.30
C GLY A 234 7.67 -8.05 -14.01
N ARG A 235 8.18 -8.55 -15.16
CA ARG A 235 9.19 -7.84 -15.96
C ARG A 235 8.67 -6.51 -16.52
N LYS A 236 7.46 -6.48 -17.04
CA LYS A 236 6.85 -5.26 -17.59
C LYS A 236 6.62 -4.22 -16.49
N ILE A 237 6.17 -4.67 -15.32
CA ILE A 237 5.98 -3.80 -14.15
C ILE A 237 7.31 -3.21 -13.70
N TYR A 238 8.37 -4.02 -13.63
CA TYR A 238 9.71 -3.57 -13.27
C TYR A 238 10.21 -2.49 -14.24
N GLU A 239 10.14 -2.74 -15.55
CA GLU A 239 10.56 -1.78 -16.59
C GLU A 239 9.72 -0.49 -16.54
N PHE A 240 8.40 -0.61 -16.35
CA PHE A 240 7.49 0.52 -16.20
C PHE A 240 7.82 1.36 -14.96
N ALA A 241 7.96 0.73 -13.80
CA ALA A 241 8.22 1.42 -12.54
C ALA A 241 9.53 2.21 -12.58
N LEU A 242 10.61 1.60 -13.08
CA LEU A 242 11.89 2.27 -13.22
C LEU A 242 11.91 3.42 -14.24
N SER A 243 11.01 3.40 -15.21
CA SER A 243 10.94 4.43 -16.23
C SER A 243 10.09 5.63 -15.79
N ASN A 244 9.00 5.39 -15.04
CA ASN A 244 7.98 6.41 -14.80
C ASN A 244 7.95 6.94 -13.36
N VAL A 245 8.18 6.09 -12.34
CA VAL A 245 8.07 6.51 -10.93
C VAL A 245 9.08 7.59 -10.55
N PRO A 246 10.38 7.50 -10.94
CA PRO A 246 11.35 8.56 -10.64
C PRO A 246 10.96 9.93 -11.23
N ALA A 247 10.36 9.94 -12.42
CA ALA A 247 9.91 11.16 -13.08
C ALA A 247 8.70 11.79 -12.35
N ALA A 248 7.73 10.97 -11.91
CA ALA A 248 6.58 11.44 -11.13
C ALA A 248 7.03 11.99 -9.76
N MET A 249 7.94 11.28 -9.07
CA MET A 249 8.53 11.78 -7.82
C MET A 249 9.24 13.11 -8.01
N LYS A 250 9.97 13.28 -9.14
CA LYS A 250 10.66 14.52 -9.47
C LYS A 250 9.67 15.66 -9.76
N SER A 251 8.65 15.41 -10.57
CA SER A 251 7.57 16.38 -10.85
C SER A 251 6.94 16.89 -9.56
N CYS A 252 6.54 15.98 -8.69
CA CYS A 252 5.93 16.32 -7.40
C CYS A 252 6.87 17.16 -6.50
N LEU A 253 8.15 16.82 -6.45
CA LEU A 253 9.13 17.55 -5.65
C LEU A 253 9.39 18.96 -6.21
N GLU A 254 9.49 19.10 -7.53
CA GLU A 254 9.67 20.39 -8.20
C GLU A 254 8.45 21.31 -7.98
N ASP A 255 7.23 20.77 -8.08
CA ASP A 255 5.98 21.51 -7.82
C ASP A 255 5.87 21.97 -6.35
N SER A 256 6.50 21.22 -5.44
CA SER A 256 6.55 21.61 -4.02
C SER A 256 7.48 22.79 -3.72
N GLY A 257 8.44 23.08 -4.60
CA GLY A 257 9.52 24.06 -4.37
C GLY A 257 10.55 23.62 -3.33
N VAL A 258 10.50 22.37 -2.86
CA VAL A 258 11.46 21.82 -1.88
C VAL A 258 12.72 21.31 -2.59
N ASP A 259 13.90 21.63 -2.03
CA ASP A 259 15.17 21.06 -2.54
C ASP A 259 15.27 19.57 -2.14
N ILE A 260 15.74 18.74 -3.07
CA ILE A 260 15.94 17.30 -2.82
C ILE A 260 16.84 17.02 -1.60
N LYS A 261 17.75 17.94 -1.26
CA LYS A 261 18.63 17.82 -0.07
C LYS A 261 17.88 17.93 1.24
N ASP A 262 16.68 18.52 1.22
CA ASP A 262 15.84 18.68 2.40
C ASP A 262 14.93 17.46 2.64
N VAL A 263 14.80 16.56 1.66
CA VAL A 263 14.06 15.31 1.81
C VAL A 263 14.76 14.42 2.82
N LYS A 264 14.08 14.09 3.92
CA LYS A 264 14.60 13.28 5.02
C LYS A 264 14.24 11.81 4.91
N LYS A 265 13.06 11.50 4.36
CA LYS A 265 12.59 10.13 4.15
C LYS A 265 11.82 10.03 2.85
N ILE A 266 11.98 8.89 2.18
CA ILE A 266 11.15 8.47 1.05
C ILE A 266 10.42 7.21 1.48
N LEU A 267 9.11 7.31 1.65
CA LEU A 267 8.24 6.20 2.00
C LEU A 267 7.55 5.71 0.72
N ILE A 268 8.19 4.74 0.09
CA ILE A 268 7.73 4.16 -1.17
C ILE A 268 6.96 2.86 -0.94
N HIS A 269 6.00 2.56 -1.81
CA HIS A 269 5.38 1.24 -1.86
C HIS A 269 6.44 0.14 -2.02
N GLN A 270 6.31 -0.94 -1.26
CA GLN A 270 7.30 -2.01 -1.20
C GLN A 270 6.75 -3.29 -1.82
N ALA A 271 7.15 -3.54 -3.05
CA ALA A 271 6.80 -4.76 -3.79
C ALA A 271 8.01 -5.65 -4.09
N ASN A 272 9.19 -5.05 -4.20
CA ASN A 272 10.45 -5.72 -4.49
C ASN A 272 11.60 -4.80 -4.08
N GLU A 273 12.41 -5.22 -3.10
CA GLU A 273 13.49 -4.40 -2.51
C GLU A 273 14.44 -3.83 -3.58
N LYS A 274 14.91 -4.67 -4.52
CA LYS A 274 15.83 -4.22 -5.57
C LYS A 274 15.18 -3.23 -6.54
N MET A 275 13.90 -3.41 -6.83
CA MET A 275 13.15 -2.48 -7.67
C MET A 275 12.99 -1.13 -6.97
N ASP A 276 12.61 -1.15 -5.70
CA ASP A 276 12.36 0.04 -4.90
C ASP A 276 13.66 0.84 -4.71
N GLU A 277 14.79 0.17 -4.44
CA GLU A 277 16.12 0.79 -4.42
C GLU A 277 16.49 1.42 -5.77
N ALA A 278 16.28 0.69 -6.86
CA ALA A 278 16.61 1.19 -8.20
C ALA A 278 15.75 2.41 -8.61
N ILE A 279 14.48 2.47 -8.18
CA ILE A 279 13.60 3.63 -8.36
C ILE A 279 14.20 4.85 -7.65
N VAL A 280 14.51 4.72 -6.35
CA VAL A 280 15.02 5.85 -5.55
C VAL A 280 16.41 6.27 -6.01
N GLN A 281 17.28 5.31 -6.38
CA GLN A 281 18.59 5.63 -6.99
C GLN A 281 18.44 6.43 -8.29
N ARG A 282 17.50 6.03 -9.17
CA ARG A 282 17.19 6.78 -10.39
C ARG A 282 16.63 8.16 -10.12
N PHE A 283 15.75 8.28 -9.12
CA PHE A 283 15.22 9.57 -8.69
C PHE A 283 16.35 10.55 -8.30
N TYR A 284 17.28 10.13 -7.43
CA TYR A 284 18.45 10.95 -7.07
C TYR A 284 19.36 11.25 -8.26
N LYS A 285 19.53 10.28 -9.18
CA LYS A 285 20.31 10.48 -10.39
C LYS A 285 19.76 11.58 -11.31
N LEU A 286 18.43 11.81 -11.33
CA LEU A 286 17.81 12.90 -12.09
C LEU A 286 18.24 14.29 -11.59
N TYR A 287 18.78 14.38 -10.37
CA TYR A 287 19.37 15.58 -9.77
C TYR A 287 20.91 15.55 -9.77
N GLY A 288 21.52 14.57 -10.43
CA GLY A 288 22.99 14.40 -10.44
C GLY A 288 23.57 13.98 -9.09
N MET A 289 22.76 13.42 -8.19
CA MET A 289 23.14 13.04 -6.84
C MET A 289 23.15 11.53 -6.63
N LYS A 290 23.87 11.08 -5.61
CA LYS A 290 23.76 9.71 -5.08
C LYS A 290 22.64 9.65 -4.05
N MET A 291 21.92 8.52 -4.02
CA MET A 291 20.93 8.23 -2.98
C MET A 291 21.62 8.22 -1.60
N PRO A 292 21.13 9.00 -0.62
CA PRO A 292 21.66 8.98 0.75
C PRO A 292 21.35 7.64 1.44
N GLU A 293 22.25 7.22 2.31
CA GLU A 293 22.02 6.05 3.16
C GLU A 293 20.88 6.33 4.15
N GLY A 294 20.01 5.33 4.39
CA GLY A 294 18.89 5.42 5.33
C GLY A 294 17.75 6.35 4.91
N ILE A 295 17.75 6.85 3.65
CA ILE A 295 16.69 7.71 3.12
C ILE A 295 15.37 6.94 2.92
N MET A 296 15.47 5.66 2.55
CA MET A 296 14.35 4.77 2.22
C MET A 296 14.26 3.64 3.25
N PRO A 297 13.39 3.77 4.27
CA PRO A 297 13.12 2.69 5.22
C PRO A 297 12.50 1.48 4.52
N MET A 298 12.86 0.27 4.94
CA MET A 298 12.41 -0.99 4.32
C MET A 298 11.90 -1.97 5.37
N THR A 299 10.70 -2.52 5.14
CA THR A 299 10.07 -3.54 6.01
C THR A 299 9.69 -4.80 5.24
N ILE A 300 9.91 -4.80 3.92
CA ILE A 300 9.45 -5.84 2.99
C ILE A 300 9.95 -7.25 3.36
N ASN A 301 11.14 -7.35 3.97
CA ASN A 301 11.73 -8.61 4.37
C ASN A 301 10.90 -9.39 5.41
N LYS A 302 10.10 -8.67 6.21
CA LYS A 302 9.24 -9.21 7.28
C LYS A 302 7.75 -9.07 7.00
N LEU A 303 7.36 -8.04 6.27
CA LEU A 303 5.95 -7.73 6.06
C LEU A 303 5.45 -8.07 4.66
N GLY A 304 6.34 -8.37 3.69
CA GLY A 304 5.92 -8.59 2.31
C GLY A 304 5.23 -7.38 1.67
N ASN A 305 4.43 -7.63 0.64
CA ASN A 305 3.68 -6.61 -0.07
C ASN A 305 2.19 -6.66 0.32
N SER A 306 1.76 -5.77 1.20
CA SER A 306 0.34 -5.59 1.58
C SER A 306 -0.38 -4.52 0.74
N SER A 307 0.09 -4.26 -0.48
CA SER A 307 -0.52 -3.33 -1.45
C SER A 307 -0.77 -1.93 -0.87
N VAL A 308 -2.02 -1.50 -0.79
CA VAL A 308 -2.44 -0.18 -0.29
C VAL A 308 -2.08 0.08 1.18
N ALA A 309 -1.82 -0.97 1.95
CA ALA A 309 -1.47 -0.86 3.36
C ALA A 309 0.02 -0.63 3.60
N THR A 310 0.89 -0.86 2.61
CA THR A 310 2.35 -0.80 2.77
C THR A 310 2.83 0.55 3.27
N VAL A 311 2.47 1.63 2.57
CA VAL A 311 2.95 2.99 2.88
C VAL A 311 2.42 3.50 4.22
N PRO A 312 1.11 3.43 4.52
CA PRO A 312 0.59 3.89 5.82
C PRO A 312 1.11 3.07 7.01
N THR A 313 1.31 1.75 6.85
CA THR A 313 1.90 0.91 7.89
C THR A 313 3.35 1.30 8.16
N LEU A 314 4.16 1.49 7.11
CA LEU A 314 5.55 1.94 7.24
C LEU A 314 5.64 3.29 7.95
N TYR A 315 4.75 4.23 7.59
CA TYR A 315 4.70 5.55 8.20
C TYR A 315 4.36 5.47 9.70
N ASP A 316 3.32 4.70 10.06
CA ASP A 316 2.92 4.47 11.45
C ASP A 316 4.06 3.86 12.29
N MET A 317 4.72 2.80 11.77
CA MET A 317 5.84 2.13 12.44
C MET A 317 6.99 3.09 12.74
N ILE A 318 7.34 4.00 11.81
CA ILE A 318 8.42 4.96 12.04
C ILE A 318 8.01 5.97 13.12
N LEU A 319 6.78 6.49 13.08
CA LEU A 319 6.29 7.45 14.07
C LEU A 319 6.17 6.85 15.46
N LYS A 320 5.87 5.55 15.56
CA LYS A 320 5.82 4.81 16.85
C LYS A 320 7.20 4.33 17.34
N GLY A 321 8.27 4.56 16.56
CA GLY A 321 9.62 4.11 16.91
C GLY A 321 9.83 2.60 16.79
N GLU A 322 8.99 1.92 16.03
CA GLU A 322 9.03 0.46 15.83
C GLU A 322 10.03 0.03 14.73
N LEU A 323 10.61 1.00 14.01
CA LEU A 323 11.61 0.73 12.98
C LEU A 323 12.97 1.32 13.38
N GLU A 324 13.87 0.45 13.87
CA GLU A 324 15.19 0.82 14.33
C GLU A 324 15.99 1.59 13.26
N GLY A 325 16.72 2.63 13.67
CA GLY A 325 17.52 3.48 12.78
C GLY A 325 16.73 4.49 11.94
N HIS A 326 15.40 4.54 12.08
CA HIS A 326 14.55 5.48 11.36
C HIS A 326 13.69 6.31 12.31
N SER A 327 13.65 7.62 12.06
CA SER A 327 12.79 8.56 12.78
C SER A 327 12.34 9.68 11.84
N ILE A 328 11.24 10.31 12.20
CA ILE A 328 10.70 11.50 11.56
C ILE A 328 10.46 12.53 12.65
N ASN A 329 10.99 13.75 12.46
CA ASN A 329 10.91 14.84 13.42
C ASN A 329 10.11 16.00 12.85
N LYS A 330 9.57 16.84 13.71
CA LYS A 330 8.82 18.04 13.30
C LYS A 330 9.65 18.91 12.34
N GLY A 331 9.07 19.19 11.17
CA GLY A 331 9.69 19.96 10.10
C GLY A 331 10.39 19.11 9.03
N ASP A 332 10.56 17.81 9.25
CA ASP A 332 11.16 16.92 8.24
C ASP A 332 10.28 16.84 6.99
N ILE A 333 10.92 16.81 5.83
CA ILE A 333 10.25 16.60 4.55
C ILE A 333 10.23 15.12 4.21
N ILE A 334 9.05 14.62 3.92
CA ILE A 334 8.77 13.24 3.54
C ILE A 334 8.25 13.22 2.11
N LEU A 335 8.76 12.32 1.30
CA LEU A 335 8.20 12.00 -0.02
C LEU A 335 7.53 10.64 0.05
N PHE A 336 6.20 10.61 -0.06
CA PHE A 336 5.44 9.38 -0.25
C PHE A 336 5.35 9.07 -1.74
N SER A 337 5.47 7.80 -2.13
CA SER A 337 5.27 7.39 -3.52
C SER A 337 4.74 5.95 -3.62
N SER A 338 3.95 5.68 -4.61
CA SER A 338 3.44 4.34 -4.89
C SER A 338 3.20 4.14 -6.38
N VAL A 339 3.28 2.88 -6.81
CA VAL A 339 2.94 2.40 -8.15
C VAL A 339 2.15 1.09 -8.04
N GLY A 340 1.18 0.90 -8.90
CA GLY A 340 0.35 -0.32 -8.87
C GLY A 340 -0.57 -0.46 -10.07
N ALA A 341 -1.51 -1.38 -9.95
CA ALA A 341 -2.46 -1.74 -11.01
C ALA A 341 -3.13 -0.50 -11.62
N GLY A 342 -3.26 -0.54 -12.96
CA GLY A 342 -3.94 0.51 -13.68
C GLY A 342 -3.24 1.02 -14.96
N MET A 343 -1.92 1.23 -15.13
CA MET A 343 -0.90 1.38 -14.06
C MET A 343 -0.98 2.79 -13.47
N ASN A 344 -1.15 2.85 -12.19
CA ASN A 344 -1.27 4.11 -11.47
C ASN A 344 0.04 4.46 -10.74
N ILE A 345 0.35 5.75 -10.63
CA ILE A 345 1.48 6.29 -9.88
C ILE A 345 0.99 7.49 -9.08
N ASN A 346 1.41 7.58 -7.81
CA ASN A 346 1.23 8.78 -7.00
C ASN A 346 2.54 9.19 -6.33
N ALA A 347 2.62 10.48 -6.01
CA ALA A 347 3.61 11.05 -5.10
C ALA A 347 2.98 12.17 -4.26
N ILE A 348 3.43 12.32 -3.01
CA ILE A 348 3.08 13.45 -2.12
C ILE A 348 4.37 13.96 -1.47
N VAL A 349 4.60 15.27 -1.52
CA VAL A 349 5.59 15.95 -0.66
C VAL A 349 4.88 16.47 0.56
N TYR A 350 5.35 16.03 1.72
CA TYR A 350 4.73 16.27 3.02
C TYR A 350 5.76 16.83 4.01
N LYS A 351 5.42 17.90 4.73
CA LYS A 351 6.20 18.42 5.85
C LYS A 351 5.55 18.00 7.16
N TYR A 352 6.29 17.22 7.94
CA TYR A 352 5.81 16.67 9.22
C TYR A 352 5.71 17.69 10.36
#